data_cbf3e0316179eee412ec17cc67504658
#
_entry.id   cbf3e0316179eee412ec17cc67504658
#
_cell.length_a   1.000
_cell.length_b   1.000
_cell.length_c   1.000
_cell.angle_alpha   90.00
_cell.angle_beta   90.00
_cell.angle_gamma   90.00
#
_symmetry.space_group_name_H-M   'P 1'
#
loop_
_entity.id
_entity.type
_entity.pdbx_description
1 polymer ?
#
loop_
_entity_poly.entity_id
_entity_poly.type
_entity_poly.pdbx_seq_one_letter_code
_entity_poly.pdbx_strand_id
1 'polypeptide(L)'
;MSREGWIGIFLITILMFLWTLWLAHSARPQTPQKENPVPTDSIEKTTPATEDRPEQALDIGPYARFIGLPESVLVVQTPLYRAFFRTTGAALMSLELTRYQDASGKPVTLWDERQKSELTFAEGRYLIPLHKLSFEVTYLPKTPIEKAPDSAVFRLTLAKDTFIQVVYRFQPEDYHIEREIIFQNFNDRLRNPYLVHHVIIETPQTERSASLMQPYTALYYRQGEDVDYLQPDEDEKIEKTFQGNIYWISAKGHFFTQLFRNDAGYSAVTLRSLPFSKGELPKYEITLQLPMEEGRLRESLYLGPLRYTYLKKYGRDYEKQLNLGWSFIRYINTGFIIPVFQVLEKYIPSYGIIIAILALLVKILLSPLTWQSYLAGARMQVINELPEVKALDEKYKDDPNKLMMEKSLLYRELGVNPLSGCIPLLLQMPLFFAMVSFFPSAFELRQESFLWAKDLSTYDDLIRWGFHIPILGEHISLFALMTALTTLAYTLLSPQSTSTTTPGMKWLPYLTPVIFFLFLNSYSAALSWYYTVLNILTITQTLIMRRMVDKEAIIQKLRQRRQKRSNAGVMRQSVPRWLRQAGKRR
;
A
#
# COMPACT_ATOMS: atom_id res chain seq x y z
N MET A 1 19.51 -37.08 11.48
CA MET A 1 18.56 -36.13 12.10
C MET A 1 17.42 -36.94 12.71
N SER A 2 17.08 -36.65 13.95
CA SER A 2 15.89 -37.23 14.58
C SER A 2 14.64 -36.80 13.81
N ARG A 3 13.60 -37.63 13.83
CA ARG A 3 12.28 -37.33 13.22
C ARG A 3 11.76 -35.95 13.65
N GLU A 4 12.09 -35.53 14.87
CA GLU A 4 11.75 -34.22 15.47
C GLU A 4 12.53 -33.05 14.84
N GLY A 5 13.78 -33.26 14.42
CA GLY A 5 14.57 -32.23 13.72
C GLY A 5 14.03 -31.93 12.32
N TRP A 6 13.54 -32.94 11.60
CA TRP A 6 12.88 -32.77 10.31
C TRP A 6 11.52 -32.06 10.46
N ILE A 7 10.76 -32.37 11.52
CA ILE A 7 9.50 -31.70 11.85
C ILE A 7 9.77 -30.23 12.22
N GLY A 8 10.85 -29.93 12.97
CA GLY A 8 11.22 -28.56 13.31
C GLY A 8 11.60 -27.71 12.08
N ILE A 9 12.39 -28.28 11.16
CA ILE A 9 12.76 -27.60 9.90
C ILE A 9 11.54 -27.42 9.00
N PHE A 10 10.70 -28.42 8.87
CA PHE A 10 9.46 -28.38 8.11
C PHE A 10 8.50 -27.33 8.70
N LEU A 11 8.37 -27.26 10.02
CA LEU A 11 7.59 -26.23 10.73
C LEU A 11 8.16 -24.83 10.52
N ILE A 12 9.48 -24.64 10.60
CA ILE A 12 10.13 -23.34 10.35
C ILE A 12 9.95 -22.93 8.89
N THR A 13 10.09 -23.87 7.95
CA THR A 13 9.89 -23.61 6.51
C THR A 13 8.42 -23.30 6.21
N ILE A 14 7.50 -24.04 6.82
CA ILE A 14 6.06 -23.74 6.76
C ILE A 14 5.77 -22.40 7.43
N LEU A 15 6.37 -22.11 8.57
CA LEU A 15 6.15 -20.84 9.29
C LEU A 15 6.71 -19.65 8.51
N MET A 16 7.84 -19.79 7.85
CA MET A 16 8.36 -18.78 6.91
C MET A 16 7.51 -18.70 5.63
N PHE A 17 7.03 -19.81 5.11
CA PHE A 17 6.13 -19.86 3.95
C PHE A 17 4.74 -19.32 4.32
N LEU A 18 4.18 -19.70 5.45
CA LEU A 18 2.96 -19.14 5.99
C LEU A 18 3.14 -17.66 6.37
N TRP A 19 4.31 -17.27 6.83
CA TRP A 19 4.64 -15.86 7.10
C TRP A 19 4.80 -15.06 5.81
N THR A 20 5.36 -15.63 4.74
CA THR A 20 5.36 -14.99 3.39
C THR A 20 3.98 -15.00 2.75
N LEU A 21 3.18 -16.05 2.93
CA LEU A 21 1.76 -16.08 2.56
C LEU A 21 0.92 -15.13 3.44
N TRP A 22 1.21 -15.08 4.74
CA TRP A 22 0.58 -14.12 5.65
C TRP A 22 1.01 -12.69 5.33
N LEU A 23 2.25 -12.44 4.92
CA LEU A 23 2.70 -11.15 4.39
C LEU A 23 2.03 -10.83 3.05
N ALA A 24 1.91 -11.81 2.16
CA ALA A 24 1.15 -11.65 0.93
C ALA A 24 -0.36 -11.49 1.20
N HIS A 25 -0.86 -12.06 2.32
CA HIS A 25 -2.25 -11.96 2.77
C HIS A 25 -2.46 -10.80 3.75
N SER A 26 -1.47 -10.37 4.51
CA SER A 26 -1.50 -9.21 5.41
C SER A 26 -0.92 -7.93 4.81
N ALA A 27 -0.39 -8.00 3.60
CA ALA A 27 -0.53 -6.92 2.63
C ALA A 27 -2.01 -6.68 2.27
N ARG A 28 -2.92 -7.62 2.58
CA ARG A 28 -4.33 -7.37 2.85
C ARG A 28 -4.42 -6.77 4.27
N PRO A 29 -4.98 -5.58 4.40
CA PRO A 29 -5.14 -4.90 5.67
C PRO A 29 -5.95 -5.76 6.65
N GLN A 30 -5.55 -5.78 7.91
CA GLN A 30 -6.22 -6.57 8.94
C GLN A 30 -7.67 -6.09 9.14
N THR A 31 -8.62 -7.01 9.09
CA THR A 31 -9.98 -6.78 9.58
C THR A 31 -9.92 -6.33 11.04
N PRO A 32 -10.60 -5.26 11.44
CA PRO A 32 -10.70 -4.87 12.85
C PRO A 32 -11.32 -6.01 13.65
N GLN A 33 -10.78 -6.26 14.84
CA GLN A 33 -11.37 -7.19 15.80
C GLN A 33 -12.85 -6.85 16.00
N LYS A 34 -13.69 -7.89 16.03
CA LYS A 34 -15.09 -7.79 16.44
C LYS A 34 -15.15 -7.15 17.83
N GLU A 35 -15.50 -5.89 17.91
CA GLU A 35 -16.00 -5.31 19.15
C GLU A 35 -17.34 -5.96 19.47
N ASN A 36 -17.47 -6.43 20.70
CA ASN A 36 -18.73 -6.99 21.21
C ASN A 36 -19.83 -5.92 21.11
N PRO A 37 -21.02 -6.25 20.65
CA PRO A 37 -22.10 -5.28 20.57
C PRO A 37 -22.54 -4.88 21.98
N VAL A 38 -22.51 -3.57 22.22
CA VAL A 38 -23.20 -2.95 23.36
C VAL A 38 -24.71 -3.20 23.17
N PRO A 39 -25.46 -3.61 24.20
CA PRO A 39 -26.90 -3.85 24.06
C PRO A 39 -27.62 -2.52 23.76
N THR A 40 -28.16 -2.40 22.57
CA THR A 40 -29.02 -1.29 22.20
C THR A 40 -30.47 -1.71 22.39
N ASP A 41 -31.15 -1.00 23.25
CA ASP A 41 -32.59 -1.11 23.43
C ASP A 41 -33.35 -0.90 22.11
N SER A 42 -34.39 -1.68 22.00
CA SER A 42 -35.30 -1.81 20.85
C SER A 42 -35.83 -0.47 20.34
N ILE A 43 -35.31 -0.03 19.19
CA ILE A 43 -35.99 0.93 18.33
C ILE A 43 -36.35 0.18 17.03
N GLU A 44 -37.63 0.20 16.70
CA GLU A 44 -38.20 -0.47 15.55
C GLU A 44 -37.41 -0.23 14.26
N LYS A 45 -37.02 -1.34 13.63
CA LYS A 45 -36.42 -1.39 12.30
C LYS A 45 -37.42 -0.91 11.25
N THR A 46 -37.33 0.30 10.82
CA THR A 46 -37.80 0.71 9.50
C THR A 46 -36.62 0.59 8.54
N THR A 47 -36.43 -0.61 8.00
CA THR A 47 -35.52 -0.89 6.89
C THR A 47 -36.22 -0.44 5.61
N PRO A 48 -35.63 0.41 4.78
CA PRO A 48 -36.06 0.49 3.39
C PRO A 48 -35.41 -0.69 2.67
N ALA A 49 -36.15 -1.78 2.53
CA ALA A 49 -35.81 -2.85 1.62
C ALA A 49 -35.85 -2.29 0.19
N THR A 50 -34.69 -2.26 -0.46
CA THR A 50 -34.62 -2.07 -1.91
C THR A 50 -34.81 -3.44 -2.56
N GLU A 51 -36.05 -3.92 -2.55
CA GLU A 51 -36.51 -4.93 -3.51
C GLU A 51 -36.67 -4.25 -4.87
N ASP A 52 -36.29 -4.93 -5.92
CA ASP A 52 -36.66 -4.65 -7.31
C ASP A 52 -38.19 -4.58 -7.43
N ARG A 53 -38.75 -3.42 -7.14
CA ARG A 53 -40.14 -3.13 -7.49
C ARG A 53 -40.16 -2.63 -8.93
N PRO A 54 -41.09 -3.13 -9.77
CA PRO A 54 -41.34 -2.55 -11.08
C PRO A 54 -41.55 -1.05 -10.92
N GLU A 55 -41.01 -0.27 -11.84
CA GLU A 55 -41.08 1.19 -11.90
C GLU A 55 -42.55 1.64 -11.83
N GLN A 56 -43.09 1.68 -10.61
CA GLN A 56 -44.36 2.37 -10.35
C GLN A 56 -44.11 3.84 -10.65
N ALA A 57 -44.96 4.43 -11.48
CA ALA A 57 -44.90 5.86 -11.79
C ALA A 57 -44.76 6.65 -10.48
N LEU A 58 -43.57 7.15 -10.21
CA LEU A 58 -43.27 7.94 -9.03
C LEU A 58 -44.13 9.18 -9.08
N ASP A 59 -45.08 9.31 -8.14
CA ASP A 59 -45.81 10.57 -7.98
C ASP A 59 -44.81 11.61 -7.44
N ILE A 60 -44.29 12.43 -8.35
CA ILE A 60 -43.33 13.50 -8.06
C ILE A 60 -43.98 14.89 -8.16
N GLY A 61 -45.29 14.91 -8.22
CA GLY A 61 -46.07 16.15 -8.24
C GLY A 61 -45.64 17.14 -9.32
N PRO A 62 -45.38 18.42 -8.97
CA PRO A 62 -45.07 19.47 -9.94
C PRO A 62 -43.77 19.27 -10.71
N TYR A 63 -42.91 18.32 -10.29
CA TYR A 63 -41.64 18.03 -10.94
C TYR A 63 -41.76 17.13 -12.18
N ALA A 64 -42.92 16.48 -12.39
CA ALA A 64 -43.12 15.58 -13.52
C ALA A 64 -42.90 16.27 -14.89
N ARG A 65 -43.17 17.57 -14.99
CA ARG A 65 -42.97 18.38 -16.22
C ARG A 65 -41.49 18.53 -16.62
N PHE A 66 -40.53 18.21 -15.74
CA PHE A 66 -39.11 18.31 -16.01
C PHE A 66 -38.47 16.96 -16.35
N ILE A 67 -39.26 15.89 -16.47
CA ILE A 67 -38.79 14.58 -16.89
C ILE A 67 -38.96 14.41 -18.40
N GLY A 68 -37.98 13.75 -19.05
CA GLY A 68 -38.04 13.40 -20.47
C GLY A 68 -37.87 14.58 -21.43
N LEU A 69 -37.40 15.72 -20.97
CA LEU A 69 -37.01 16.83 -21.83
C LEU A 69 -35.71 16.51 -22.59
N PRO A 70 -35.48 17.16 -23.77
CA PRO A 70 -34.27 16.94 -24.55
C PRO A 70 -33.00 17.14 -23.69
N GLU A 71 -32.10 16.19 -23.78
CA GLU A 71 -30.83 16.22 -23.08
C GLU A 71 -29.74 16.88 -23.93
N SER A 72 -28.92 17.72 -23.31
CA SER A 72 -27.72 18.29 -23.91
C SER A 72 -26.49 17.89 -23.09
N VAL A 73 -25.40 17.63 -23.81
CA VAL A 73 -24.09 17.33 -23.18
C VAL A 73 -23.18 18.55 -23.31
N LEU A 74 -22.58 18.93 -22.19
CA LEU A 74 -21.68 20.06 -22.07
C LEU A 74 -20.28 19.56 -21.75
N VAL A 75 -19.28 20.21 -22.33
CA VAL A 75 -17.87 19.86 -22.12
C VAL A 75 -17.18 20.99 -21.39
N VAL A 76 -16.54 20.66 -20.27
CA VAL A 76 -15.64 21.55 -19.54
C VAL A 76 -14.25 20.95 -19.59
N GLN A 77 -13.28 21.73 -20.06
CA GLN A 77 -11.90 21.30 -20.19
C GLN A 77 -10.98 22.17 -19.34
N THR A 78 -10.10 21.51 -18.60
CA THR A 78 -8.96 22.10 -17.86
C THR A 78 -7.66 21.52 -18.40
N PRO A 79 -6.47 22.01 -17.99
CA PRO A 79 -5.20 21.36 -18.32
C PRO A 79 -5.03 19.94 -17.75
N LEU A 80 -5.87 19.54 -16.77
CA LEU A 80 -5.75 18.27 -16.05
C LEU A 80 -6.76 17.23 -16.48
N TYR A 81 -7.97 17.67 -16.89
CA TYR A 81 -9.05 16.76 -17.26
C TYR A 81 -10.03 17.40 -18.24
N ARG A 82 -10.82 16.55 -18.89
CA ARG A 82 -12.02 16.89 -19.66
C ARG A 82 -13.22 16.26 -18.98
N ALA A 83 -14.19 17.06 -18.56
CA ALA A 83 -15.42 16.63 -17.89
C ALA A 83 -16.62 16.88 -18.79
N PHE A 84 -17.48 15.89 -18.91
CA PHE A 84 -18.71 15.93 -19.67
C PHE A 84 -19.90 15.95 -18.69
N PHE A 85 -20.78 16.92 -18.85
CA PHE A 85 -21.98 17.07 -18.03
C PHE A 85 -23.21 16.95 -18.89
N ARG A 86 -24.26 16.32 -18.34
CA ARG A 86 -25.58 16.26 -18.98
C ARG A 86 -26.54 17.18 -18.24
N THR A 87 -27.50 17.73 -19.00
CA THR A 87 -28.56 18.60 -18.43
C THR A 87 -29.53 17.81 -17.57
N THR A 88 -29.77 16.51 -17.85
CA THR A 88 -30.53 15.62 -16.98
C THR A 88 -29.79 15.38 -15.68
N GLY A 89 -30.41 15.79 -14.57
CA GLY A 89 -29.81 15.71 -13.23
C GLY A 89 -28.70 16.74 -12.98
N ALA A 90 -28.38 17.60 -13.96
CA ALA A 90 -27.15 18.42 -13.92
C ALA A 90 -25.93 17.56 -13.52
N ALA A 91 -25.78 16.37 -14.11
CA ALA A 91 -24.89 15.33 -13.61
C ALA A 91 -23.61 15.24 -14.42
N LEU A 92 -22.49 14.89 -13.74
CA LEU A 92 -21.25 14.46 -14.39
C LEU A 92 -21.52 13.13 -15.11
N MET A 93 -21.31 13.11 -16.43
CA MET A 93 -21.49 11.95 -17.30
C MET A 93 -20.18 11.18 -17.51
N SER A 94 -19.09 11.92 -17.78
CA SER A 94 -17.77 11.34 -17.98
C SER A 94 -16.67 12.30 -17.53
N LEU A 95 -15.53 11.74 -17.10
CA LEU A 95 -14.32 12.51 -16.81
C LEU A 95 -13.09 11.75 -17.28
N GLU A 96 -12.34 12.39 -18.17
CA GLU A 96 -11.10 11.89 -18.76
C GLU A 96 -9.91 12.72 -18.29
N LEU A 97 -8.83 12.07 -17.85
CA LEU A 97 -7.59 12.74 -17.47
C LEU A 97 -6.72 13.02 -18.71
N THR A 98 -6.35 14.27 -18.92
CA THR A 98 -5.61 14.69 -20.13
C THR A 98 -4.14 14.27 -20.12
N ARG A 99 -3.55 14.11 -18.91
CA ARG A 99 -2.11 13.85 -18.75
C ARG A 99 -1.77 12.37 -18.59
N TYR A 100 -2.76 11.49 -18.46
CA TYR A 100 -2.53 10.09 -18.15
C TYR A 100 -3.25 9.19 -19.13
N GLN A 101 -2.58 8.13 -19.52
CA GLN A 101 -3.14 7.09 -20.39
C GLN A 101 -3.37 5.80 -19.61
N ASP A 102 -4.34 5.02 -20.03
CA ASP A 102 -4.54 3.66 -19.56
C ASP A 102 -3.56 2.69 -20.24
N ALA A 103 -3.63 1.41 -19.90
CA ALA A 103 -2.78 0.39 -20.50
C ALA A 103 -3.00 0.18 -22.01
N SER A 104 -4.10 0.69 -22.59
CA SER A 104 -4.39 0.65 -24.03
C SER A 104 -3.92 1.90 -24.77
N GLY A 105 -3.36 2.90 -24.08
CA GLY A 105 -2.91 4.17 -24.63
C GLY A 105 -4.02 5.21 -24.79
N LYS A 106 -5.23 4.96 -24.27
CA LYS A 106 -6.34 5.93 -24.23
C LYS A 106 -6.23 6.80 -22.97
N PRO A 107 -6.82 8.01 -22.97
CA PRO A 107 -6.91 8.80 -21.75
C PRO A 107 -7.58 8.02 -20.62
N VAL A 108 -7.03 8.13 -19.41
CA VAL A 108 -7.63 7.49 -18.24
C VAL A 108 -8.99 8.10 -17.97
N THR A 109 -10.04 7.28 -18.04
CA THR A 109 -11.42 7.68 -17.74
C THR A 109 -11.75 7.21 -16.32
N LEU A 110 -11.97 8.16 -15.41
CA LEU A 110 -12.28 7.87 -14.01
C LEU A 110 -13.78 7.85 -13.73
N TRP A 111 -14.58 8.48 -14.58
CA TRP A 111 -16.02 8.50 -14.49
C TRP A 111 -16.61 8.25 -15.89
N ASP A 112 -17.54 7.34 -16.04
CA ASP A 112 -18.26 7.03 -17.27
C ASP A 112 -19.68 6.52 -16.98
N GLU A 113 -20.38 5.98 -17.94
CA GLU A 113 -21.77 5.50 -17.82
C GLU A 113 -21.95 4.34 -16.84
N ARG A 114 -20.87 3.64 -16.46
CA ARG A 114 -20.91 2.56 -15.47
C ARG A 114 -21.06 3.08 -14.04
N GLN A 115 -20.62 4.32 -13.79
CA GLN A 115 -20.82 4.99 -12.51
C GLN A 115 -22.18 5.68 -12.48
N LYS A 116 -22.89 5.54 -11.36
CA LYS A 116 -24.17 6.22 -11.16
C LYS A 116 -24.07 7.19 -9.98
N SER A 117 -24.64 8.35 -10.15
CA SER A 117 -24.75 9.37 -9.10
C SER A 117 -26.21 9.83 -9.05
N GLU A 118 -26.94 9.32 -8.07
CA GLU A 118 -28.38 9.51 -7.92
C GLU A 118 -28.66 10.36 -6.70
N LEU A 119 -29.20 11.55 -6.94
CA LEU A 119 -29.55 12.52 -5.90
C LEU A 119 -31.06 12.52 -5.70
N THR A 120 -31.49 12.43 -4.43
CA THR A 120 -32.92 12.41 -4.07
C THR A 120 -33.15 13.28 -2.83
N PHE A 121 -34.22 14.08 -2.85
CA PHE A 121 -34.65 14.85 -1.69
C PHE A 121 -36.16 14.68 -1.44
N ALA A 122 -36.61 14.99 -0.24
CA ALA A 122 -38.00 14.89 0.16
C ALA A 122 -38.65 16.27 0.25
N GLU A 123 -39.75 16.49 -0.51
CA GLU A 123 -40.60 17.68 -0.42
C GLU A 123 -42.06 17.28 -0.09
N GLY A 124 -42.54 17.66 1.08
CA GLY A 124 -43.83 17.23 1.57
C GLY A 124 -43.99 15.70 1.57
N ARG A 125 -44.90 15.17 0.76
CA ARG A 125 -45.13 13.72 0.58
C ARG A 125 -44.28 13.10 -0.56
N TYR A 126 -43.66 13.92 -1.38
CA TYR A 126 -42.95 13.51 -2.58
C TYR A 126 -41.50 13.19 -2.31
N LEU A 127 -41.00 12.12 -2.94
CA LEU A 127 -39.60 11.80 -3.02
C LEU A 127 -39.08 12.14 -4.42
N ILE A 128 -38.30 13.19 -4.53
CA ILE A 128 -37.92 13.81 -5.80
C ILE A 128 -36.56 13.32 -6.25
N PRO A 129 -36.45 12.54 -7.35
CA PRO A 129 -35.21 12.07 -7.92
C PRO A 129 -34.57 13.18 -8.76
N LEU A 130 -33.74 14.02 -8.16
CA LEU A 130 -33.09 15.16 -8.81
C LEU A 130 -32.30 14.73 -10.06
N HIS A 131 -31.73 13.54 -10.04
CA HIS A 131 -30.95 12.96 -11.15
C HIS A 131 -31.80 12.66 -12.42
N LYS A 132 -33.14 12.63 -12.32
CA LYS A 132 -34.05 12.42 -13.46
C LYS A 132 -34.61 13.72 -14.01
N LEU A 133 -34.41 14.85 -13.36
CA LEU A 133 -34.95 16.15 -13.75
C LEU A 133 -34.03 16.87 -14.75
N SER A 134 -34.60 17.48 -15.77
CA SER A 134 -33.86 18.28 -16.75
C SER A 134 -33.65 19.71 -16.26
N PHE A 135 -32.40 20.18 -16.30
CA PHE A 135 -31.97 21.51 -15.92
C PHE A 135 -31.62 22.37 -17.14
N GLU A 136 -31.88 23.65 -17.05
CA GLU A 136 -31.41 24.63 -18.02
C GLU A 136 -29.99 25.09 -17.65
N VAL A 137 -29.14 25.31 -18.67
CA VAL A 137 -27.80 25.87 -18.48
C VAL A 137 -27.91 27.39 -18.43
N THR A 138 -27.60 27.96 -17.29
CA THR A 138 -27.65 29.42 -17.12
C THR A 138 -26.29 30.09 -17.26
N TYR A 139 -25.22 29.34 -17.03
CA TYR A 139 -23.85 29.79 -17.27
C TYR A 139 -22.95 28.62 -17.64
N LEU A 140 -22.07 28.83 -18.61
CA LEU A 140 -21.07 27.87 -19.04
C LEU A 140 -19.70 28.56 -19.09
N PRO A 141 -18.63 27.95 -18.51
CA PRO A 141 -17.30 28.54 -18.57
C PRO A 141 -16.76 28.55 -20.00
N LYS A 142 -15.90 29.52 -20.29
CA LYS A 142 -15.08 29.48 -21.51
C LYS A 142 -14.04 28.35 -21.37
N THR A 143 -14.07 27.39 -22.28
CA THR A 143 -13.13 26.25 -22.27
C THR A 143 -12.05 26.45 -23.34
N PRO A 144 -10.79 26.10 -23.05
CA PRO A 144 -10.27 25.54 -21.79
C PRO A 144 -10.14 26.57 -20.67
N ILE A 145 -10.37 26.13 -19.40
CA ILE A 145 -10.15 26.92 -18.20
C ILE A 145 -8.64 26.87 -17.86
N GLU A 146 -7.87 27.90 -18.24
CA GLU A 146 -6.40 27.84 -18.13
C GLU A 146 -5.79 28.62 -16.96
N LYS A 147 -6.36 29.77 -16.60
CA LYS A 147 -5.69 30.74 -15.70
C LYS A 147 -6.45 31.06 -14.43
N ALA A 148 -7.76 31.05 -14.45
CA ALA A 148 -8.60 31.44 -13.32
C ALA A 148 -9.71 30.42 -13.09
N PRO A 149 -10.15 30.22 -11.84
CA PRO A 149 -11.30 29.40 -11.54
C PRO A 149 -12.54 29.88 -12.31
N ASP A 150 -13.38 28.93 -12.76
CA ASP A 150 -14.64 29.23 -13.42
C ASP A 150 -15.70 28.20 -13.01
N SER A 151 -16.94 28.37 -13.43
CA SER A 151 -18.08 27.54 -13.00
C SER A 151 -19.02 27.19 -14.15
N ALA A 152 -19.75 26.10 -14.00
CA ALA A 152 -20.94 25.78 -14.81
C ALA A 152 -22.16 25.84 -13.88
N VAL A 153 -23.23 26.49 -14.35
CA VAL A 153 -24.43 26.71 -13.56
C VAL A 153 -25.65 26.17 -14.27
N PHE A 154 -26.31 25.22 -13.61
CA PHE A 154 -27.56 24.60 -14.04
C PHE A 154 -28.68 25.06 -13.15
N ARG A 155 -29.88 25.35 -13.72
CA ARG A 155 -31.03 25.81 -12.98
C ARG A 155 -32.28 25.07 -13.39
N LEU A 156 -33.12 24.72 -12.41
CA LEU A 156 -34.47 24.19 -12.59
C LEU A 156 -35.43 25.16 -11.92
N THR A 157 -36.22 25.87 -12.69
CA THR A 157 -37.14 26.93 -12.22
C THR A 157 -38.54 26.37 -12.04
N LEU A 158 -39.03 26.35 -10.80
CA LEU A 158 -40.39 25.92 -10.45
C LEU A 158 -41.40 27.07 -10.53
N ALA A 159 -41.00 28.26 -10.02
CA ALA A 159 -41.77 29.50 -10.06
C ALA A 159 -40.81 30.69 -10.19
N LYS A 160 -41.30 31.92 -10.34
CA LYS A 160 -40.51 33.13 -10.58
C LYS A 160 -39.29 33.28 -9.65
N ASP A 161 -39.47 32.96 -8.36
CA ASP A 161 -38.43 33.11 -7.35
C ASP A 161 -38.06 31.79 -6.64
N THR A 162 -38.62 30.65 -7.13
CA THR A 162 -38.40 29.31 -6.56
C THR A 162 -37.67 28.44 -7.57
N PHE A 163 -36.45 28.07 -7.26
CA PHE A 163 -35.60 27.28 -8.15
C PHE A 163 -34.60 26.39 -7.41
N ILE A 164 -34.17 25.33 -8.09
CA ILE A 164 -33.02 24.52 -7.68
C ILE A 164 -31.87 24.86 -8.63
N GLN A 165 -30.72 25.19 -8.07
CA GLN A 165 -29.53 25.53 -8.84
C GLN A 165 -28.37 24.60 -8.45
N VAL A 166 -27.70 24.02 -9.46
CA VAL A 166 -26.49 23.23 -9.29
C VAL A 166 -25.32 23.99 -9.89
N VAL A 167 -24.32 24.27 -9.06
CA VAL A 167 -23.10 25.00 -9.44
C VAL A 167 -21.91 24.07 -9.32
N TYR A 168 -21.22 23.88 -10.42
CA TYR A 168 -19.92 23.21 -10.44
C TYR A 168 -18.82 24.26 -10.57
N ARG A 169 -17.81 24.24 -9.68
CA ARG A 169 -16.64 25.10 -9.75
C ARG A 169 -15.41 24.29 -10.11
N PHE A 170 -14.62 24.83 -11.00
CA PHE A 170 -13.41 24.20 -11.56
C PHE A 170 -12.20 25.09 -11.31
N GLN A 171 -11.06 24.45 -11.01
CA GLN A 171 -9.78 25.13 -10.90
C GLN A 171 -8.79 24.55 -11.94
N PRO A 172 -7.97 25.37 -12.60
CA PRO A 172 -7.09 24.92 -13.68
C PRO A 172 -6.06 23.85 -13.26
N GLU A 173 -5.54 23.97 -12.03
CA GLU A 173 -4.46 23.11 -11.51
C GLU A 173 -4.92 22.18 -10.39
N ASP A 174 -6.22 21.90 -10.31
CA ASP A 174 -6.79 21.04 -9.28
C ASP A 174 -7.65 19.94 -9.90
N TYR A 175 -7.59 18.74 -9.32
CA TYR A 175 -8.44 17.61 -9.68
C TYR A 175 -9.77 17.60 -8.91
N HIS A 176 -10.01 18.59 -8.04
CA HIS A 176 -11.30 18.75 -7.38
C HIS A 176 -12.30 19.46 -8.30
N ILE A 177 -13.54 18.97 -8.24
CA ILE A 177 -14.71 19.62 -8.77
C ILE A 177 -15.63 19.90 -7.58
N GLU A 178 -15.84 21.16 -7.24
CA GLU A 178 -16.75 21.52 -6.16
C GLU A 178 -18.18 21.59 -6.71
N ARG A 179 -19.11 20.91 -6.07
CA ARG A 179 -20.55 20.93 -6.37
C ARG A 179 -21.30 21.61 -5.25
N GLU A 180 -22.07 22.63 -5.56
CA GLU A 180 -23.01 23.28 -4.66
C GLU A 180 -24.42 23.17 -5.22
N ILE A 181 -25.37 22.67 -4.42
CA ILE A 181 -26.80 22.61 -4.75
C ILE A 181 -27.51 23.61 -3.87
N ILE A 182 -28.27 24.52 -4.50
CA ILE A 182 -28.97 25.63 -3.83
C ILE A 182 -30.47 25.47 -4.06
N PHE A 183 -31.22 25.40 -2.98
CA PHE A 183 -32.67 25.40 -2.95
C PHE A 183 -33.17 26.80 -2.57
N GLN A 184 -33.52 27.60 -3.56
CA GLN A 184 -33.96 28.98 -3.33
C GLN A 184 -35.47 29.04 -3.08
N ASN A 185 -35.85 29.67 -1.95
CA ASN A 185 -37.24 29.85 -1.50
C ASN A 185 -38.00 28.53 -1.29
N PHE A 186 -37.32 27.52 -0.75
CA PHE A 186 -37.94 26.25 -0.39
C PHE A 186 -38.36 26.19 1.09
N ASN A 187 -37.93 27.14 1.91
CA ASN A 187 -38.17 27.29 3.35
C ASN A 187 -38.83 26.06 4.03
N ASP A 188 -40.17 26.11 4.28
CA ASP A 188 -40.90 25.03 4.96
C ASP A 188 -41.32 23.84 4.05
N ARG A 189 -40.90 23.85 2.79
CA ARG A 189 -41.28 22.79 1.81
C ARG A 189 -40.42 21.55 1.96
N LEU A 190 -39.19 21.68 2.40
CA LEU A 190 -38.26 20.55 2.58
C LEU A 190 -38.57 19.83 3.89
N ARG A 191 -39.00 18.59 3.78
CA ARG A 191 -39.38 17.76 4.94
C ARG A 191 -38.17 17.38 5.80
N ASN A 192 -37.03 17.15 5.17
CA ASN A 192 -35.80 16.71 5.81
C ASN A 192 -34.65 17.68 5.51
N PRO A 193 -33.78 17.99 6.49
CA PRO A 193 -32.64 18.89 6.31
C PRO A 193 -31.45 18.20 5.62
N TYR A 194 -31.67 17.16 4.82
CA TYR A 194 -30.63 16.46 4.08
C TYR A 194 -31.12 15.98 2.71
N LEU A 195 -30.17 15.76 1.83
CA LEU A 195 -30.34 15.12 0.52
C LEU A 195 -29.64 13.75 0.55
N VAL A 196 -30.26 12.75 -0.02
CA VAL A 196 -29.65 11.42 -0.19
C VAL A 196 -28.92 11.37 -1.53
N HIS A 197 -27.63 11.05 -1.48
CA HIS A 197 -26.79 10.81 -2.63
C HIS A 197 -26.42 9.32 -2.67
N HIS A 198 -26.97 8.59 -3.61
CA HIS A 198 -26.63 7.20 -3.87
C HIS A 198 -25.63 7.14 -5.03
N VAL A 199 -24.47 6.55 -4.78
CA VAL A 199 -23.37 6.46 -5.75
C VAL A 199 -23.04 5.00 -5.97
N ILE A 200 -22.99 4.58 -7.24
CA ILE A 200 -22.50 3.27 -7.64
C ILE A 200 -21.19 3.48 -8.38
N ILE A 201 -20.13 2.84 -7.94
CA ILE A 201 -18.81 2.93 -8.54
C ILE A 201 -18.35 1.54 -8.97
N GLU A 202 -18.19 1.34 -10.27
CA GLU A 202 -17.40 0.23 -10.81
C GLU A 202 -15.97 0.71 -10.98
N THR A 203 -15.03 0.07 -10.29
CA THR A 203 -13.62 0.47 -10.33
C THR A 203 -13.10 0.44 -11.77
N PRO A 204 -12.64 1.57 -12.35
CA PRO A 204 -12.15 1.58 -13.72
C PRO A 204 -10.84 0.81 -13.85
N GLN A 205 -10.72 -0.03 -14.88
CA GLN A 205 -9.48 -0.74 -15.18
C GLN A 205 -8.51 0.21 -15.90
N THR A 206 -7.55 0.73 -15.17
CA THR A 206 -6.53 1.66 -15.69
C THR A 206 -5.22 0.97 -16.04
N GLU A 207 -4.97 -0.23 -15.49
CA GLU A 207 -3.76 -1.01 -15.71
C GLU A 207 -4.04 -2.24 -16.56
N ARG A 208 -2.97 -2.97 -16.96
CA ARG A 208 -3.03 -4.10 -17.92
C ARG A 208 -4.03 -5.20 -17.56
N SER A 209 -4.23 -5.46 -16.27
CA SER A 209 -5.19 -6.46 -15.81
C SER A 209 -5.81 -6.10 -14.48
N ALA A 210 -7.03 -6.56 -14.25
CA ALA A 210 -7.72 -6.42 -12.98
C ALA A 210 -6.95 -7.07 -11.83
N SER A 211 -6.32 -8.24 -12.07
CA SER A 211 -5.55 -8.95 -11.05
C SER A 211 -4.35 -8.15 -10.52
N LEU A 212 -3.75 -7.25 -11.32
CA LEU A 212 -2.71 -6.34 -10.86
C LEU A 212 -3.26 -5.22 -9.98
N MET A 213 -4.50 -4.83 -10.18
CA MET A 213 -5.14 -3.73 -9.46
C MET A 213 -5.84 -4.17 -8.17
N GLN A 214 -6.44 -5.37 -8.18
CA GLN A 214 -7.22 -5.91 -7.05
C GLN A 214 -6.55 -5.72 -5.67
N PRO A 215 -5.26 -6.06 -5.46
CA PRO A 215 -4.62 -5.93 -4.14
C PRO A 215 -4.54 -4.50 -3.61
N TYR A 216 -4.72 -3.51 -4.50
CA TYR A 216 -4.62 -2.10 -4.18
C TYR A 216 -5.97 -1.39 -4.12
N THR A 217 -7.08 -2.07 -4.49
CA THR A 217 -8.42 -1.52 -4.46
C THR A 217 -9.04 -1.63 -3.07
N ALA A 218 -9.66 -0.56 -2.61
CA ALA A 218 -10.42 -0.54 -1.36
C ALA A 218 -11.30 0.70 -1.29
N LEU A 219 -12.33 0.65 -0.44
CA LEU A 219 -13.17 1.79 -0.13
C LEU A 219 -12.70 2.45 1.15
N TYR A 220 -11.98 3.56 1.04
CA TYR A 220 -11.46 4.33 2.17
C TYR A 220 -12.48 5.35 2.67
N TYR A 221 -12.43 5.67 3.97
CA TYR A 221 -13.23 6.73 4.57
C TYR A 221 -12.47 7.39 5.72
N ARG A 222 -12.78 8.66 5.97
CA ARG A 222 -12.28 9.39 7.14
C ARG A 222 -13.40 9.59 8.14
N GLN A 223 -13.21 9.01 9.33
CA GLN A 223 -14.09 9.19 10.48
C GLN A 223 -13.38 10.00 11.56
N GLY A 224 -13.86 11.21 11.78
CA GLY A 224 -13.17 12.14 12.68
C GLY A 224 -11.75 12.44 12.20
N GLU A 225 -10.74 12.07 12.99
CA GLU A 225 -9.31 12.20 12.64
C GLU A 225 -8.70 10.93 12.04
N ASP A 226 -9.41 9.81 12.12
CA ASP A 226 -8.92 8.53 11.65
C ASP A 226 -9.32 8.24 10.20
N VAL A 227 -8.42 7.60 9.48
CA VAL A 227 -8.66 7.08 8.14
C VAL A 227 -8.60 5.57 8.21
N ASP A 228 -9.72 4.94 7.82
CA ASP A 228 -9.89 3.50 7.77
C ASP A 228 -10.44 3.09 6.39
N TYR A 229 -10.60 1.81 6.16
CA TYR A 229 -11.06 1.31 4.87
C TYR A 229 -11.90 0.04 5.02
N LEU A 230 -12.64 -0.26 3.97
CA LEU A 230 -13.39 -1.46 3.75
C LEU A 230 -12.70 -2.22 2.61
N GLN A 231 -12.11 -3.39 2.95
CA GLN A 231 -11.48 -4.25 1.97
C GLN A 231 -12.56 -5.03 1.23
N PRO A 232 -12.60 -5.01 -0.10
CA PRO A 232 -13.53 -5.85 -0.87
C PRO A 232 -13.18 -7.34 -0.71
N ASP A 233 -14.20 -8.17 -0.75
CA ASP A 233 -14.08 -9.63 -0.71
C ASP A 233 -14.67 -10.24 -1.98
N GLU A 234 -14.07 -11.33 -2.48
CA GLU A 234 -14.52 -11.99 -3.72
C GLU A 234 -15.87 -12.69 -3.51
N ASP A 235 -16.08 -13.29 -2.35
CA ASP A 235 -17.21 -14.18 -2.08
C ASP A 235 -18.34 -13.50 -1.29
N GLU A 236 -18.01 -12.45 -0.50
CA GLU A 236 -18.96 -11.89 0.46
C GLU A 236 -19.24 -10.39 0.20
N LYS A 237 -20.52 -10.03 0.37
CA LYS A 237 -20.92 -8.62 0.46
C LYS A 237 -20.50 -8.06 1.81
N ILE A 238 -19.72 -6.98 1.79
CA ILE A 238 -19.33 -6.29 3.01
C ILE A 238 -20.08 -4.97 3.12
N GLU A 239 -20.67 -4.70 4.28
CA GLU A 239 -21.46 -3.51 4.54
C GLU A 239 -21.07 -2.87 5.88
N LYS A 240 -20.91 -1.54 5.88
CA LYS A 240 -20.72 -0.71 7.09
C LYS A 240 -21.65 0.50 7.03
N THR A 241 -22.30 0.82 8.14
CA THR A 241 -23.14 2.00 8.28
C THR A 241 -22.65 2.88 9.41
N PHE A 242 -22.60 4.19 9.17
CA PHE A 242 -22.13 5.21 10.12
C PHE A 242 -23.19 6.29 10.32
N GLN A 243 -23.26 6.81 11.53
CA GLN A 243 -24.10 7.95 11.89
C GLN A 243 -23.20 9.14 12.20
N GLY A 244 -23.08 10.06 11.23
CA GLY A 244 -22.24 11.26 11.36
C GLY A 244 -20.72 11.00 11.32
N ASN A 245 -19.95 12.08 11.46
CA ASN A 245 -18.49 12.11 11.55
C ASN A 245 -17.69 11.54 10.37
N ILE A 246 -18.32 11.30 9.22
CA ILE A 246 -17.61 10.94 7.99
C ILE A 246 -17.42 12.18 7.13
N TYR A 247 -16.17 12.52 6.82
CA TYR A 247 -15.82 13.74 6.09
C TYR A 247 -15.49 13.49 4.62
N TRP A 248 -14.91 12.34 4.31
CA TRP A 248 -14.71 11.92 2.94
C TRP A 248 -14.73 10.40 2.79
N ILE A 249 -15.11 9.95 1.61
CA ILE A 249 -15.11 8.55 1.17
C ILE A 249 -14.40 8.47 -0.18
N SER A 250 -13.61 7.43 -0.39
CA SER A 250 -12.78 7.27 -1.58
C SER A 250 -12.82 5.84 -2.09
N ALA A 251 -13.35 5.64 -3.29
CA ALA A 251 -13.16 4.40 -4.04
C ALA A 251 -11.77 4.43 -4.67
N LYS A 252 -10.82 3.80 -3.98
CA LYS A 252 -9.42 3.76 -4.36
C LYS A 252 -9.15 2.63 -5.33
N GLY A 253 -8.64 2.96 -6.52
CA GLY A 253 -7.97 2.01 -7.42
C GLY A 253 -6.48 1.84 -7.10
N HIS A 254 -5.68 1.38 -8.07
CA HIS A 254 -4.24 1.25 -7.88
C HIS A 254 -3.53 2.61 -7.86
N PHE A 255 -3.65 3.37 -8.94
CA PHE A 255 -2.99 4.67 -9.12
C PHE A 255 -3.94 5.86 -9.17
N PHE A 256 -5.24 5.63 -9.19
CA PHE A 256 -6.26 6.67 -9.27
C PHE A 256 -7.35 6.44 -8.24
N THR A 257 -8.07 7.50 -7.91
CA THR A 257 -9.14 7.45 -6.93
C THR A 257 -10.31 8.34 -7.31
N GLN A 258 -11.49 7.96 -6.85
CA GLN A 258 -12.72 8.73 -6.91
C GLN A 258 -13.16 9.02 -5.47
N LEU A 259 -13.02 10.29 -5.04
CA LEU A 259 -13.24 10.69 -3.66
C LEU A 259 -14.37 11.71 -3.58
N PHE A 260 -15.26 11.52 -2.63
CA PHE A 260 -16.36 12.42 -2.28
C PHE A 260 -16.08 13.02 -0.91
N ARG A 261 -16.18 14.34 -0.79
CA ARG A 261 -15.91 15.07 0.44
C ARG A 261 -17.05 16.03 0.79
N ASN A 262 -17.42 16.05 2.05
CA ASN A 262 -18.25 17.08 2.64
C ASN A 262 -17.54 17.65 3.88
N ASP A 263 -17.27 18.96 3.91
CA ASP A 263 -16.53 19.58 5.00
C ASP A 263 -17.36 19.71 6.28
N ALA A 264 -18.69 19.77 6.19
CA ALA A 264 -19.59 19.69 7.34
C ALA A 264 -19.74 18.26 7.89
N GLY A 265 -19.26 17.26 7.14
CA GLY A 265 -19.48 15.84 7.38
C GLY A 265 -20.83 15.36 6.85
N TYR A 266 -20.89 14.09 6.51
CA TYR A 266 -22.13 13.42 6.13
C TYR A 266 -22.94 13.06 7.38
N SER A 267 -24.26 13.28 7.37
CA SER A 267 -25.14 12.95 8.51
C SER A 267 -25.28 11.45 8.73
N ALA A 268 -25.30 10.67 7.65
CA ALA A 268 -25.22 9.21 7.69
C ALA A 268 -24.54 8.70 6.42
N VAL A 269 -23.87 7.57 6.53
CA VAL A 269 -23.14 6.91 5.43
C VAL A 269 -23.36 5.41 5.50
N THR A 270 -23.73 4.81 4.37
CA THR A 270 -23.70 3.35 4.19
C THR A 270 -22.73 3.02 3.07
N LEU A 271 -21.74 2.20 3.38
CA LEU A 271 -20.72 1.72 2.46
C LEU A 271 -20.94 0.24 2.21
N ARG A 272 -20.98 -0.15 0.93
CA ARG A 272 -21.12 -1.54 0.51
C ARG A 272 -20.07 -1.90 -0.52
N SER A 273 -19.43 -3.05 -0.36
CA SER A 273 -18.68 -3.72 -1.41
C SER A 273 -19.47 -4.92 -1.87
N LEU A 274 -19.70 -5.02 -3.16
CA LEU A 274 -20.39 -6.17 -3.75
C LEU A 274 -19.38 -7.30 -4.02
N PRO A 275 -19.80 -8.57 -3.97
CA PRO A 275 -18.99 -9.70 -4.41
C PRO A 275 -18.55 -9.53 -5.87
N PHE A 276 -17.40 -10.05 -6.24
CA PHE A 276 -16.87 -9.97 -7.60
C PHE A 276 -16.05 -11.23 -7.91
N SER A 277 -16.00 -11.61 -9.20
CA SER A 277 -15.29 -12.80 -9.65
C SER A 277 -13.78 -12.56 -9.69
N LYS A 278 -13.00 -13.64 -9.56
CA LYS A 278 -11.55 -13.57 -9.72
C LYS A 278 -11.18 -13.00 -11.10
N GLY A 279 -10.35 -11.95 -11.10
CA GLY A 279 -9.96 -11.25 -12.32
C GLY A 279 -10.88 -10.09 -12.71
N GLU A 280 -11.91 -9.80 -11.93
CA GLU A 280 -12.74 -8.60 -12.03
C GLU A 280 -12.33 -7.58 -10.96
N LEU A 281 -12.79 -6.34 -11.13
CA LEU A 281 -12.57 -5.28 -10.14
C LEU A 281 -13.82 -5.09 -9.28
N PRO A 282 -13.65 -4.69 -8.01
CA PRO A 282 -14.76 -4.54 -7.09
C PRO A 282 -15.70 -3.40 -7.52
N LYS A 283 -16.97 -3.58 -7.20
CA LYS A 283 -18.05 -2.61 -7.34
C LYS A 283 -18.52 -2.16 -5.97
N TYR A 284 -18.70 -0.87 -5.82
CA TYR A 284 -19.10 -0.24 -4.56
C TYR A 284 -20.44 0.45 -4.70
N GLU A 285 -21.29 0.33 -3.67
CA GLU A 285 -22.50 1.11 -3.48
C GLU A 285 -22.31 2.00 -2.23
N ILE A 286 -22.49 3.29 -2.40
CA ILE A 286 -22.28 4.30 -1.36
C ILE A 286 -23.56 5.10 -1.22
N THR A 287 -24.13 5.14 -0.03
CA THR A 287 -25.29 6.00 0.25
C THR A 287 -24.88 7.06 1.25
N LEU A 288 -24.99 8.32 0.87
CA LEU A 288 -24.58 9.49 1.64
C LEU A 288 -25.80 10.33 1.97
N GLN A 289 -25.92 10.77 3.23
CA GLN A 289 -26.85 11.81 3.62
C GLN A 289 -26.10 13.13 3.77
N LEU A 290 -26.28 14.02 2.79
CA LEU A 290 -25.67 15.35 2.79
C LEU A 290 -26.52 16.31 3.63
N PRO A 291 -25.96 16.90 4.72
CA PRO A 291 -26.68 17.90 5.50
C PRO A 291 -26.94 19.14 4.64
N MET A 292 -28.09 19.76 4.85
CA MET A 292 -28.48 21.00 4.23
C MET A 292 -28.36 22.15 5.23
N GLU A 293 -27.58 23.15 4.88
CA GLU A 293 -27.38 24.36 5.67
C GLU A 293 -27.97 25.54 4.89
N GLU A 294 -28.96 26.22 5.46
CA GLU A 294 -29.62 27.38 4.84
C GLU A 294 -30.08 27.15 3.37
N GLY A 295 -30.59 25.96 3.07
CA GLY A 295 -31.00 25.58 1.72
C GLY A 295 -29.85 25.30 0.75
N ARG A 296 -28.65 25.10 1.25
CA ARG A 296 -27.44 24.81 0.45
C ARG A 296 -26.78 23.51 0.87
N LEU A 297 -26.29 22.77 -0.11
CA LEU A 297 -25.47 21.58 0.09
C LEU A 297 -24.17 21.73 -0.67
N ARG A 298 -23.08 21.33 -0.07
CA ARG A 298 -21.76 21.36 -0.70
C ARG A 298 -21.12 19.99 -0.67
N GLU A 299 -20.57 19.60 -1.78
CA GLU A 299 -19.80 18.39 -1.92
C GLU A 299 -18.65 18.65 -2.89
N SER A 300 -17.50 18.07 -2.61
CA SER A 300 -16.34 18.15 -3.48
C SER A 300 -15.97 16.75 -3.98
N LEU A 301 -15.75 16.62 -5.27
CA LEU A 301 -15.30 15.39 -5.92
C LEU A 301 -13.83 15.54 -6.29
N TYR A 302 -12.99 14.63 -5.82
CA TYR A 302 -11.62 14.49 -6.32
C TYR A 302 -11.55 13.27 -7.23
N LEU A 303 -11.29 13.50 -8.51
CA LEU A 303 -11.15 12.47 -9.53
C LEU A 303 -9.75 12.59 -10.13
N GLY A 304 -8.79 11.83 -9.59
CA GLY A 304 -7.41 12.09 -9.96
C GLY A 304 -6.40 11.05 -9.47
N PRO A 305 -5.10 11.37 -9.68
CA PRO A 305 -3.99 10.47 -9.37
C PRO A 305 -3.73 10.37 -7.86
N LEU A 306 -3.31 9.17 -7.44
CA LEU A 306 -2.86 8.87 -6.07
C LEU A 306 -1.39 9.27 -5.87
N ARG A 307 -1.02 10.49 -6.24
CA ARG A 307 0.32 11.01 -6.05
C ARG A 307 0.46 11.62 -4.65
N TYR A 308 1.43 11.13 -3.87
CA TYR A 308 1.63 11.55 -2.47
C TYR A 308 1.71 13.06 -2.29
N THR A 309 2.45 13.75 -3.17
CA THR A 309 2.62 15.22 -3.14
C THR A 309 1.32 15.98 -3.33
N TYR A 310 0.47 15.52 -4.25
CA TYR A 310 -0.83 16.16 -4.49
C TYR A 310 -1.78 15.93 -3.32
N LEU A 311 -1.89 14.67 -2.86
CA LEU A 311 -2.80 14.31 -1.77
C LEU A 311 -2.43 15.01 -0.46
N LYS A 312 -1.14 15.10 -0.15
CA LYS A 312 -0.66 15.78 1.06
C LYS A 312 -0.90 17.30 1.03
N LYS A 313 -0.84 17.93 -0.15
CA LYS A 313 -1.10 19.38 -0.32
C LYS A 313 -2.49 19.79 0.18
N TYR A 314 -3.47 18.90 0.07
CA TYR A 314 -4.83 19.18 0.51
C TYR A 314 -5.01 19.23 2.04
N GLY A 315 -4.09 18.65 2.82
CA GLY A 315 -4.13 18.70 4.30
C GLY A 315 -5.37 18.03 4.91
N ARG A 316 -5.96 17.04 4.23
CA ARG A 316 -7.19 16.34 4.59
C ARG A 316 -6.98 14.85 4.84
N ASP A 317 -5.72 14.45 5.05
CA ASP A 317 -5.30 13.04 5.23
C ASP A 317 -5.56 12.13 4.01
N TYR A 318 -5.73 12.70 2.82
CA TYR A 318 -5.92 11.92 1.59
C TYR A 318 -4.73 11.00 1.29
N GLU A 319 -3.52 11.40 1.67
CA GLU A 319 -2.31 10.59 1.50
C GLU A 319 -2.30 9.35 2.39
N LYS A 320 -3.16 9.27 3.41
CA LYS A 320 -3.28 8.08 4.26
C LYS A 320 -3.87 6.87 3.53
N GLN A 321 -4.58 7.08 2.42
CA GLN A 321 -5.06 5.99 1.57
C GLN A 321 -3.95 5.30 0.75
N LEU A 322 -2.74 5.88 0.67
CA LEU A 322 -1.61 5.23 0.02
C LEU A 322 -1.07 4.10 0.90
N ASN A 323 -0.86 2.94 0.29
CA ASN A 323 -0.27 1.79 0.98
C ASN A 323 1.25 1.95 1.12
N LEU A 324 1.68 2.79 2.05
CA LEU A 324 3.10 3.05 2.36
C LEU A 324 3.62 2.21 3.54
N GLY A 325 2.94 1.11 3.86
CA GLY A 325 3.25 0.25 5.00
C GLY A 325 2.64 0.74 6.32
N TRP A 326 2.74 -0.12 7.36
CA TRP A 326 2.18 0.18 8.68
C TRP A 326 3.11 1.10 9.49
N SER A 327 2.55 1.84 10.44
CA SER A 327 3.23 2.72 11.43
C SER A 327 4.70 3.06 11.12
N PHE A 328 5.64 2.31 11.68
CA PHE A 328 7.09 2.55 11.56
C PHE A 328 7.57 2.50 10.09
N ILE A 329 7.06 1.58 9.28
CA ILE A 329 7.41 1.47 7.86
C ILE A 329 6.94 2.70 7.09
N ARG A 330 5.74 3.19 7.39
CA ARG A 330 5.22 4.42 6.82
C ARG A 330 6.13 5.62 7.13
N TYR A 331 6.69 5.71 8.35
CA TYR A 331 7.63 6.78 8.69
C TYR A 331 8.93 6.69 7.88
N ILE A 332 9.47 5.50 7.62
CA ILE A 332 10.63 5.33 6.73
C ILE A 332 10.29 5.85 5.33
N ASN A 333 9.14 5.47 4.78
CA ASN A 333 8.73 5.90 3.45
C ASN A 333 8.47 7.40 3.38
N THR A 334 7.69 7.97 4.28
CA THR A 334 7.33 9.40 4.24
C THR A 334 8.44 10.33 4.71
N GLY A 335 9.31 9.88 5.62
CA GLY A 335 10.40 10.69 6.19
C GLY A 335 11.74 10.56 5.46
N PHE A 336 11.97 9.47 4.73
CA PHE A 336 13.25 9.24 4.05
C PHE A 336 13.08 8.92 2.57
N ILE A 337 12.36 7.85 2.20
CA ILE A 337 12.34 7.36 0.82
C ILE A 337 11.70 8.37 -0.13
N ILE A 338 10.48 8.82 0.17
CA ILE A 338 9.74 9.77 -0.68
C ILE A 338 10.48 11.11 -0.80
N PRO A 339 10.99 11.76 0.26
CA PRO A 339 11.76 12.99 0.13
C PRO A 339 13.01 12.84 -0.72
N VAL A 340 13.78 11.75 -0.55
CA VAL A 340 14.97 11.47 -1.35
C VAL A 340 14.58 11.29 -2.82
N PHE A 341 13.53 10.50 -3.08
CA PHE A 341 13.03 10.25 -4.43
C PHE A 341 12.60 11.55 -5.13
N GLN A 342 11.84 12.41 -4.43
CA GLN A 342 11.40 13.72 -4.94
C GLN A 342 12.55 14.69 -5.22
N VAL A 343 13.61 14.66 -4.42
CA VAL A 343 14.80 15.47 -4.68
C VAL A 343 15.53 14.98 -5.93
N LEU A 344 15.70 13.66 -6.06
CA LEU A 344 16.37 13.07 -7.22
C LEU A 344 15.58 13.29 -8.52
N GLU A 345 14.24 13.19 -8.48
CA GLU A 345 13.34 13.41 -9.62
C GLU A 345 13.53 14.80 -10.26
N LYS A 346 13.90 15.83 -9.48
CA LYS A 346 14.15 17.18 -9.99
C LYS A 346 15.38 17.29 -10.88
N TYR A 347 16.36 16.41 -10.70
CA TYR A 347 17.66 16.49 -11.36
C TYR A 347 17.92 15.35 -12.35
N ILE A 348 17.21 14.23 -12.21
CA ILE A 348 17.47 13.01 -12.96
C ILE A 348 16.18 12.58 -13.66
N PRO A 349 16.16 12.58 -15.01
CA PRO A 349 14.96 12.25 -15.77
C PRO A 349 14.66 10.73 -15.81
N SER A 350 15.62 9.87 -15.46
CA SER A 350 15.45 8.40 -15.53
C SER A 350 15.18 7.81 -14.16
N TYR A 351 13.99 7.26 -13.96
CA TYR A 351 13.61 6.62 -12.70
C TYR A 351 14.42 5.38 -12.38
N GLY A 352 14.87 4.62 -13.38
CA GLY A 352 15.78 3.49 -13.15
C GLY A 352 17.13 3.92 -12.55
N ILE A 353 17.65 5.08 -12.94
CA ILE A 353 18.85 5.67 -12.34
C ILE A 353 18.56 6.19 -10.94
N ILE A 354 17.42 6.84 -10.72
CA ILE A 354 16.99 7.28 -9.38
C ILE A 354 16.94 6.11 -8.41
N ILE A 355 16.37 4.98 -8.83
CA ILE A 355 16.30 3.75 -8.02
C ILE A 355 17.71 3.24 -7.69
N ALA A 356 18.63 3.25 -8.65
CA ALA A 356 20.02 2.81 -8.41
C ALA A 356 20.74 3.74 -7.43
N ILE A 357 20.55 5.05 -7.53
CA ILE A 357 21.11 6.03 -6.59
C ILE A 357 20.48 5.88 -5.19
N LEU A 358 19.16 5.65 -5.12
CA LEU A 358 18.49 5.37 -3.85
C LEU A 358 19.09 4.13 -3.18
N ALA A 359 19.33 3.04 -3.93
CA ALA A 359 19.98 1.84 -3.42
C ALA A 359 21.40 2.14 -2.91
N LEU A 360 22.17 2.97 -3.62
CA LEU A 360 23.50 3.42 -3.20
C LEU A 360 23.46 4.25 -1.91
N LEU A 361 22.54 5.21 -1.80
CA LEU A 361 22.39 6.05 -0.60
C LEU A 361 22.02 5.20 0.62
N VAL A 362 21.08 4.29 0.48
CA VAL A 362 20.72 3.33 1.51
C VAL A 362 21.92 2.47 1.91
N LYS A 363 22.69 2.02 0.93
CA LYS A 363 23.88 1.19 1.17
C LYS A 363 24.97 1.96 1.92
N ILE A 364 25.19 3.22 1.58
CA ILE A 364 26.14 4.10 2.29
C ILE A 364 25.68 4.31 3.74
N LEU A 365 24.39 4.60 3.95
CA LEU A 365 23.81 4.79 5.28
C LEU A 365 23.99 3.56 6.17
N LEU A 366 23.82 2.36 5.61
CA LEU A 366 23.96 1.10 6.35
C LEU A 366 25.40 0.56 6.39
N SER A 367 26.35 1.19 5.70
CA SER A 367 27.74 0.72 5.57
C SER A 367 28.45 0.50 6.92
N PRO A 368 28.36 1.39 7.94
CA PRO A 368 29.04 1.17 9.21
C PRO A 368 28.56 -0.10 9.93
N LEU A 369 27.29 -0.40 9.79
CA LEU A 369 26.64 -1.55 10.42
C LEU A 369 26.94 -2.86 9.67
N THR A 370 26.92 -2.80 8.34
CA THR A 370 27.32 -3.95 7.50
C THR A 370 28.79 -4.31 7.70
N TRP A 371 29.67 -3.33 7.95
CA TRP A 371 31.07 -3.57 8.32
C TRP A 371 31.21 -4.35 9.63
N GLN A 372 30.52 -3.91 10.69
CA GLN A 372 30.54 -4.60 11.98
C GLN A 372 30.06 -6.05 11.87
N SER A 373 29.00 -6.25 11.10
CA SER A 373 28.45 -7.57 10.85
C SER A 373 29.37 -8.47 10.03
N TYR A 374 30.00 -7.92 9.00
CA TYR A 374 31.00 -8.65 8.22
C TYR A 374 32.18 -9.13 9.12
N LEU A 375 32.66 -8.25 9.99
CA LEU A 375 33.70 -8.62 10.98
C LEU A 375 33.22 -9.71 11.94
N ALA A 376 31.97 -9.68 12.36
CA ALA A 376 31.41 -10.72 13.21
C ALA A 376 31.30 -12.07 12.47
N GLY A 377 30.88 -12.06 11.21
CA GLY A 377 30.83 -13.23 10.32
C GLY A 377 32.22 -13.80 10.05
N ALA A 378 33.21 -12.94 9.76
CA ALA A 378 34.59 -13.35 9.55
C ALA A 378 35.21 -13.97 10.82
N ARG A 379 34.92 -13.43 12.01
CA ARG A 379 35.35 -14.04 13.30
C ARG A 379 34.71 -15.41 13.48
N MET A 380 33.45 -15.57 13.16
CA MET A 380 32.75 -16.85 13.28
C MET A 380 33.33 -17.89 12.33
N GLN A 381 33.63 -17.49 11.07
CA GLN A 381 34.30 -18.37 10.11
C GLN A 381 35.66 -18.89 10.66
N VAL A 382 36.48 -17.98 11.16
CA VAL A 382 37.79 -18.32 11.77
C VAL A 382 37.61 -19.28 12.93
N ILE A 383 36.63 -19.07 13.80
CA ILE A 383 36.37 -19.95 14.95
C ILE A 383 35.94 -21.34 14.48
N ASN A 384 35.11 -21.46 13.45
CA ASN A 384 34.69 -22.74 12.91
C ASN A 384 35.84 -23.54 12.26
N GLU A 385 36.91 -22.85 11.85
CA GLU A 385 38.16 -23.48 11.33
C GLU A 385 39.11 -23.97 12.44
N LEU A 386 38.87 -23.58 13.71
CA LEU A 386 39.72 -23.98 14.84
C LEU A 386 39.69 -25.49 15.08
N PRO A 387 40.86 -26.12 15.43
CA PRO A 387 40.95 -27.56 15.70
C PRO A 387 39.97 -28.03 16.78
N GLU A 388 39.73 -27.20 17.81
CA GLU A 388 38.83 -27.50 18.92
C GLU A 388 37.37 -27.62 18.44
N VAL A 389 36.92 -26.77 17.49
CA VAL A 389 35.55 -26.83 16.92
C VAL A 389 35.43 -28.06 16.05
N LYS A 390 36.43 -28.36 15.23
CA LYS A 390 36.45 -29.59 14.40
C LYS A 390 36.44 -30.85 15.25
N ALA A 391 37.16 -30.88 16.36
CA ALA A 391 37.11 -31.99 17.30
C ALA A 391 35.75 -32.18 17.96
N LEU A 392 35.00 -31.08 18.24
CA LEU A 392 33.61 -31.15 18.71
C LEU A 392 32.68 -31.70 17.61
N ASP A 393 32.89 -31.30 16.35
CA ASP A 393 32.12 -31.80 15.22
C ASP A 393 32.27 -33.32 15.04
N GLU A 394 33.45 -33.85 15.20
CA GLU A 394 33.72 -35.28 15.14
C GLU A 394 33.16 -36.02 16.38
N LYS A 395 33.40 -35.49 17.57
CA LYS A 395 33.02 -36.13 18.84
C LYS A 395 31.49 -36.26 19.01
N TYR A 396 30.73 -35.26 18.57
CA TYR A 396 29.29 -35.22 18.77
C TYR A 396 28.52 -35.29 17.45
N LYS A 397 29.09 -35.96 16.43
CA LYS A 397 28.47 -36.10 15.09
C LYS A 397 27.08 -36.70 15.12
N ASP A 398 26.84 -37.63 16.05
CA ASP A 398 25.59 -38.37 16.18
C ASP A 398 24.60 -37.72 17.17
N ASP A 399 25.02 -36.65 17.89
CA ASP A 399 24.17 -35.91 18.83
C ASP A 399 24.20 -34.42 18.53
N PRO A 400 23.34 -33.93 17.58
CA PRO A 400 23.29 -32.53 17.16
C PRO A 400 22.97 -31.55 18.28
N ASN A 401 22.15 -31.96 19.27
CA ASN A 401 21.77 -31.10 20.39
C ASN A 401 22.97 -30.83 21.32
N LYS A 402 23.71 -31.88 21.64
CA LYS A 402 24.92 -31.79 22.47
C LYS A 402 26.02 -31.04 21.75
N LEU A 403 26.19 -31.27 20.43
CA LEU A 403 27.12 -30.50 19.59
C LEU A 403 26.81 -28.99 19.64
N MET A 404 25.55 -28.60 19.51
CA MET A 404 25.12 -27.21 19.53
C MET A 404 25.35 -26.57 20.90
N MET A 405 25.09 -27.31 21.97
CA MET A 405 25.33 -26.84 23.34
C MET A 405 26.85 -26.62 23.61
N GLU A 406 27.70 -27.61 23.30
CA GLU A 406 29.15 -27.53 23.50
C GLU A 406 29.77 -26.41 22.62
N LYS A 407 29.36 -26.28 21.37
CA LYS A 407 29.78 -25.15 20.51
C LYS A 407 29.37 -23.81 21.10
N SER A 408 28.14 -23.69 21.63
CA SER A 408 27.66 -22.46 22.26
C SER A 408 28.47 -22.07 23.48
N LEU A 409 28.88 -23.06 24.31
CA LEU A 409 29.79 -22.86 25.44
C LEU A 409 31.16 -22.36 24.98
N LEU A 410 31.74 -23.00 23.96
CA LEU A 410 33.01 -22.59 23.38
C LEU A 410 32.97 -21.18 22.80
N TYR A 411 31.90 -20.80 22.09
CA TYR A 411 31.72 -19.46 21.56
C TYR A 411 31.63 -18.40 22.68
N ARG A 412 30.94 -18.73 23.78
CA ARG A 412 30.89 -17.87 24.97
C ARG A 412 32.26 -17.72 25.63
N GLU A 413 33.08 -18.79 25.70
CA GLU A 413 34.48 -18.72 26.22
C GLU A 413 35.36 -17.83 25.33
N LEU A 414 35.20 -17.94 24.00
CA LEU A 414 35.91 -17.10 23.03
C LEU A 414 35.38 -15.67 22.97
N GLY A 415 34.27 -15.38 23.66
CA GLY A 415 33.64 -14.05 23.70
C GLY A 415 33.03 -13.62 22.39
N VAL A 416 32.48 -14.57 21.63
CA VAL A 416 31.79 -14.33 20.36
C VAL A 416 30.33 -14.72 20.50
N ASN A 417 29.48 -13.85 20.00
CA ASN A 417 28.04 -14.12 19.97
C ASN A 417 27.65 -14.66 18.58
N PRO A 418 27.15 -15.90 18.47
CA PRO A 418 26.75 -16.48 17.19
C PRO A 418 25.59 -15.70 16.50
N LEU A 419 24.75 -14.99 17.30
CA LEU A 419 23.65 -14.18 16.78
C LEU A 419 24.11 -12.86 16.14
N SER A 420 25.39 -12.46 16.32
CA SER A 420 25.90 -11.21 15.72
C SER A 420 25.90 -11.25 14.18
N GLY A 421 25.90 -12.43 13.58
CA GLY A 421 25.80 -12.61 12.12
C GLY A 421 24.43 -12.32 11.54
N CYS A 422 23.33 -12.39 12.31
CA CYS A 422 21.98 -12.14 11.82
C CYS A 422 21.51 -10.68 12.04
N ILE A 423 22.28 -9.84 12.75
CA ILE A 423 21.94 -8.43 13.01
C ILE A 423 21.66 -7.65 11.72
N PRO A 424 22.43 -7.80 10.61
CA PRO A 424 22.10 -7.10 9.37
C PRO A 424 20.75 -7.48 8.79
N LEU A 425 20.41 -8.77 8.87
CA LEU A 425 19.11 -9.24 8.37
C LEU A 425 17.96 -8.57 9.13
N LEU A 426 18.05 -8.50 10.46
CA LEU A 426 17.03 -7.84 11.29
C LEU A 426 16.90 -6.35 10.98
N LEU A 427 18.03 -5.67 10.71
CA LEU A 427 18.02 -4.26 10.35
C LEU A 427 17.52 -4.01 8.92
N GLN A 428 17.80 -4.95 8.02
CA GLN A 428 17.37 -4.90 6.62
C GLN A 428 15.85 -5.10 6.47
N MET A 429 15.19 -5.81 7.41
CA MET A 429 13.76 -6.13 7.32
C MET A 429 12.86 -4.88 7.27
N PRO A 430 12.99 -3.86 8.12
CA PRO A 430 12.18 -2.65 8.01
C PRO A 430 12.32 -1.96 6.66
N LEU A 431 13.55 -1.91 6.13
CA LEU A 431 13.82 -1.30 4.84
C LEU A 431 13.26 -2.14 3.69
N PHE A 432 13.34 -3.48 3.81
CA PHE A 432 12.71 -4.40 2.86
C PHE A 432 11.21 -4.11 2.75
N PHE A 433 10.49 -4.07 3.87
CA PHE A 433 9.06 -3.77 3.88
C PHE A 433 8.74 -2.37 3.39
N ALA A 434 9.61 -1.38 3.68
CA ALA A 434 9.43 -0.04 3.16
C ALA A 434 9.48 -0.02 1.62
N MET A 435 10.44 -0.71 1.01
CA MET A 435 10.56 -0.79 -0.45
C MET A 435 9.44 -1.62 -1.10
N VAL A 436 9.04 -2.75 -0.48
CA VAL A 436 7.91 -3.58 -0.94
C VAL A 436 6.60 -2.78 -0.94
N SER A 437 6.41 -1.88 0.03
CA SER A 437 5.22 -1.02 0.08
C SER A 437 5.33 0.19 -0.86
N PHE A 438 6.51 0.79 -0.97
CA PHE A 438 6.73 2.02 -1.74
C PHE A 438 6.66 1.81 -3.25
N PHE A 439 7.47 0.89 -3.82
CA PHE A 439 7.60 0.79 -5.27
C PHE A 439 6.29 0.45 -6.01
N PRO A 440 5.46 -0.50 -5.57
CA PRO A 440 4.18 -0.73 -6.23
C PRO A 440 3.17 0.41 -6.09
N SER A 441 3.33 1.25 -5.05
CA SER A 441 2.42 2.36 -4.76
C SER A 441 2.92 3.71 -5.28
N ALA A 442 4.15 3.76 -5.83
CA ALA A 442 4.76 4.99 -6.34
C ALA A 442 4.15 5.34 -7.71
N PHE A 443 3.28 6.33 -7.71
CA PHE A 443 2.62 6.84 -8.93
C PHE A 443 3.62 7.28 -10.00
N GLU A 444 4.76 7.81 -9.57
CA GLU A 444 5.84 8.33 -10.42
C GLU A 444 6.49 7.26 -11.31
N LEU A 445 6.35 5.99 -10.93
CA LEU A 445 6.91 4.85 -11.69
C LEU A 445 5.95 4.30 -12.74
N ARG A 446 4.70 4.74 -12.73
CA ARG A 446 3.66 4.24 -13.63
C ARG A 446 3.97 4.60 -15.08
N GLN A 447 4.04 3.58 -15.95
CA GLN A 447 4.36 3.69 -17.38
C GLN A 447 5.75 4.27 -17.68
N GLU A 448 6.64 4.34 -16.67
CA GLU A 448 8.03 4.74 -16.86
C GLU A 448 8.88 3.55 -17.29
N SER A 449 9.60 3.72 -18.40
CA SER A 449 10.42 2.66 -18.98
C SER A 449 11.86 2.71 -18.49
N PHE A 450 12.47 1.54 -18.32
CA PHE A 450 13.89 1.44 -18.04
C PHE A 450 14.48 0.12 -18.57
N LEU A 451 15.55 0.21 -19.35
CA LEU A 451 16.16 -0.90 -20.07
C LEU A 451 15.11 -1.62 -20.94
N TRP A 452 14.78 -2.87 -20.63
CA TRP A 452 13.76 -3.66 -21.32
C TRP A 452 12.37 -3.57 -20.69
N ALA A 453 12.26 -3.10 -19.43
CA ALA A 453 10.97 -2.93 -18.79
C ALA A 453 10.26 -1.70 -19.38
N LYS A 454 9.02 -1.90 -19.82
CA LYS A 454 8.16 -0.84 -20.37
C LYS A 454 7.48 -0.01 -19.28
N ASP A 455 7.35 -0.59 -18.09
CA ASP A 455 6.67 0.00 -16.95
C ASP A 455 7.31 -0.51 -15.66
N LEU A 456 7.94 0.42 -14.91
CA LEU A 456 8.61 0.11 -13.65
C LEU A 456 7.64 -0.19 -12.50
N SER A 457 6.40 0.23 -12.59
CA SER A 457 5.39 0.02 -11.53
C SER A 457 4.85 -1.40 -11.50
N THR A 458 4.96 -2.13 -12.60
CA THR A 458 4.53 -3.53 -12.74
C THR A 458 5.72 -4.45 -13.03
N TYR A 459 5.50 -5.75 -13.17
CA TYR A 459 6.57 -6.69 -13.53
C TYR A 459 7.01 -6.54 -14.99
N ASP A 460 8.28 -6.85 -15.28
CA ASP A 460 8.81 -6.96 -16.62
C ASP A 460 8.54 -8.38 -17.18
N ASP A 461 7.83 -8.46 -18.29
CA ASP A 461 7.42 -9.72 -18.96
C ASP A 461 8.28 -9.99 -20.20
N LEU A 462 9.58 -10.23 -20.01
CA LEU A 462 10.47 -10.53 -21.15
C LEU A 462 10.10 -11.82 -21.85
N ILE A 463 9.73 -12.84 -21.08
CA ILE A 463 9.27 -14.14 -21.59
C ILE A 463 7.86 -14.38 -21.04
N ARG A 464 6.90 -14.52 -21.96
CA ARG A 464 5.51 -14.84 -21.63
C ARG A 464 5.07 -16.08 -22.37
N TRP A 465 4.43 -17.00 -21.66
CA TRP A 465 3.77 -18.17 -22.21
C TRP A 465 2.26 -18.08 -21.98
N GLY A 466 1.46 -18.61 -22.87
CA GLY A 466 0.00 -18.44 -22.86
C GLY A 466 -0.77 -19.33 -21.86
N PHE A 467 -0.13 -19.89 -20.84
CA PHE A 467 -0.74 -20.75 -19.83
C PHE A 467 -0.21 -20.43 -18.43
N HIS A 468 -1.02 -20.71 -17.40
CA HIS A 468 -0.65 -20.42 -16.02
C HIS A 468 0.10 -21.60 -15.38
N ILE A 469 1.34 -21.34 -14.94
CA ILE A 469 2.13 -22.29 -14.15
C ILE A 469 1.90 -21.98 -12.67
N PRO A 470 1.51 -22.97 -11.84
CA PRO A 470 1.35 -22.74 -10.40
C PRO A 470 2.61 -22.13 -9.79
N ILE A 471 2.46 -21.09 -8.97
CA ILE A 471 3.51 -20.32 -8.27
C ILE A 471 4.30 -19.36 -9.20
N LEU A 472 4.59 -19.76 -10.46
CA LEU A 472 5.38 -18.96 -11.39
C LEU A 472 4.53 -17.99 -12.22
N GLY A 473 3.22 -18.28 -12.41
CA GLY A 473 2.35 -17.45 -13.22
C GLY A 473 2.49 -17.70 -14.73
N GLU A 474 2.31 -16.67 -15.54
CA GLU A 474 2.31 -16.73 -17.02
C GLU A 474 3.57 -16.13 -17.64
N HIS A 475 4.54 -15.69 -16.82
CA HIS A 475 5.72 -14.96 -17.29
C HIS A 475 6.95 -15.18 -16.40
N ILE A 476 8.11 -14.81 -16.94
CA ILE A 476 9.35 -14.63 -16.19
C ILE A 476 9.79 -13.17 -16.30
N SER A 477 9.97 -12.55 -15.13
CA SER A 477 10.61 -11.26 -14.99
C SER A 477 12.14 -11.43 -15.04
N LEU A 478 12.78 -10.71 -15.96
CA LEU A 478 14.24 -10.74 -16.08
C LEU A 478 14.90 -10.02 -14.89
N PHE A 479 14.32 -8.93 -14.40
CA PHE A 479 14.85 -8.26 -13.20
C PHE A 479 14.75 -9.16 -11.96
N ALA A 480 13.66 -9.93 -11.81
CA ALA A 480 13.54 -10.90 -10.72
C ALA A 480 14.61 -12.02 -10.85
N LEU A 481 14.86 -12.51 -12.07
CA LEU A 481 15.90 -13.48 -12.33
C LEU A 481 17.30 -12.91 -12.02
N MET A 482 17.59 -11.69 -12.43
CA MET A 482 18.83 -10.98 -12.08
C MET A 482 19.00 -10.83 -10.57
N THR A 483 17.91 -10.50 -9.86
CA THR A 483 17.93 -10.42 -8.39
C THR A 483 18.28 -11.78 -7.78
N ALA A 484 17.68 -12.87 -8.26
CA ALA A 484 17.97 -14.21 -7.79
C ALA A 484 19.44 -14.61 -8.05
N LEU A 485 19.94 -14.37 -9.25
CA LEU A 485 21.33 -14.68 -9.63
C LEU A 485 22.34 -13.85 -8.80
N THR A 486 22.08 -12.56 -8.59
CA THR A 486 22.93 -11.71 -7.76
C THR A 486 22.86 -12.10 -6.28
N THR A 487 21.67 -12.52 -5.79
CA THR A 487 21.51 -13.06 -4.44
C THR A 487 22.29 -14.37 -4.26
N LEU A 488 22.25 -15.26 -5.26
CA LEU A 488 23.03 -16.50 -5.27
C LEU A 488 24.54 -16.18 -5.24
N ALA A 489 25.00 -15.28 -6.10
CA ALA A 489 26.40 -14.85 -6.13
C ALA A 489 26.85 -14.26 -4.78
N TYR A 490 26.02 -13.41 -4.16
CA TYR A 490 26.28 -12.91 -2.82
C TYR A 490 26.34 -14.04 -1.78
N THR A 491 25.42 -14.99 -1.84
CA THR A 491 25.40 -16.14 -0.91
C THR A 491 26.67 -16.98 -1.02
N LEU A 492 27.16 -17.23 -2.23
CA LEU A 492 28.42 -17.95 -2.45
C LEU A 492 29.66 -17.22 -1.95
N LEU A 493 29.65 -15.88 -1.99
CA LEU A 493 30.76 -15.03 -1.57
C LEU A 493 30.76 -14.70 -0.08
N SER A 494 29.59 -14.80 0.59
CA SER A 494 29.42 -14.38 1.97
C SER A 494 30.04 -15.38 2.95
N PRO A 495 30.87 -14.92 3.92
CA PRO A 495 31.40 -15.78 4.97
C PRO A 495 30.33 -16.32 5.92
N GLN A 496 29.15 -15.73 5.93
CA GLN A 496 28.04 -16.16 6.77
C GLN A 496 27.39 -17.46 6.29
N SER A 497 27.36 -17.73 4.98
CA SER A 497 26.80 -18.95 4.40
C SER A 497 27.58 -20.22 4.78
N THR A 498 28.88 -20.07 5.08
CA THR A 498 29.75 -21.18 5.49
C THR A 498 29.72 -21.44 7.00
N SER A 499 29.14 -20.53 7.79
CA SER A 499 29.11 -20.61 9.26
C SER A 499 27.88 -21.33 9.83
N THR A 500 26.97 -21.83 9.00
CA THR A 500 25.81 -22.60 9.44
C THR A 500 26.27 -23.92 10.05
N THR A 501 26.21 -23.99 11.38
CA THR A 501 26.86 -25.04 12.17
C THR A 501 26.05 -26.33 12.29
N THR A 502 24.79 -26.34 11.81
CA THR A 502 23.93 -27.51 11.93
C THR A 502 24.06 -28.40 10.69
N PRO A 503 24.52 -29.65 10.83
CA PRO A 503 24.49 -30.62 9.73
C PRO A 503 23.04 -30.75 9.22
N GLY A 504 22.83 -30.63 7.92
CA GLY A 504 21.49 -30.68 7.29
C GLY A 504 20.86 -29.32 6.97
N MET A 505 21.35 -28.19 7.51
CA MET A 505 20.86 -26.84 7.17
C MET A 505 21.76 -26.06 6.19
N LYS A 506 22.80 -26.68 5.67
CA LYS A 506 23.76 -26.04 4.74
C LYS A 506 23.12 -25.60 3.42
N TRP A 507 22.00 -26.20 3.03
CA TRP A 507 21.26 -25.88 1.82
C TRP A 507 20.33 -24.66 1.97
N LEU A 508 19.95 -24.31 3.22
CA LEU A 508 18.97 -23.24 3.51
C LEU A 508 19.34 -21.88 2.88
N PRO A 509 20.61 -21.41 2.93
CA PRO A 509 21.00 -20.16 2.26
C PRO A 509 20.78 -20.19 0.74
N TYR A 510 20.85 -21.35 0.10
CA TYR A 510 20.64 -21.52 -1.35
C TYR A 510 19.16 -21.54 -1.75
N LEU A 511 18.25 -21.74 -0.80
CA LEU A 511 16.81 -21.62 -1.02
C LEU A 511 16.37 -20.15 -1.13
N THR A 512 17.07 -19.23 -0.45
CA THR A 512 16.75 -17.80 -0.44
C THR A 512 16.66 -17.20 -1.85
N PRO A 513 17.61 -17.39 -2.78
CA PRO A 513 17.49 -16.88 -4.15
C PRO A 513 16.24 -17.37 -4.88
N VAL A 514 15.86 -18.64 -4.66
CA VAL A 514 14.67 -19.24 -5.29
C VAL A 514 13.40 -18.61 -4.75
N ILE A 515 13.31 -18.44 -3.42
CA ILE A 515 12.15 -17.77 -2.78
C ILE A 515 12.04 -16.33 -3.28
N PHE A 516 13.15 -15.59 -3.34
CA PHE A 516 13.18 -14.23 -3.85
C PHE A 516 12.74 -14.14 -5.31
N PHE A 517 13.18 -15.06 -6.16
CA PHE A 517 12.73 -15.14 -7.55
C PHE A 517 11.21 -15.30 -7.64
N LEU A 518 10.66 -16.30 -6.96
CA LEU A 518 9.23 -16.60 -6.99
C LEU A 518 8.40 -15.43 -6.45
N PHE A 519 8.88 -14.78 -5.38
CA PHE A 519 8.22 -13.62 -4.81
C PHE A 519 8.26 -12.41 -5.75
N LEU A 520 9.45 -12.05 -6.25
CA LEU A 520 9.65 -10.83 -7.05
C LEU A 520 9.12 -10.97 -8.47
N ASN A 521 8.93 -12.19 -8.98
CA ASN A 521 8.46 -12.44 -10.34
C ASN A 521 7.13 -11.75 -10.66
N SER A 522 6.25 -11.60 -9.67
CA SER A 522 4.95 -10.95 -9.80
C SER A 522 4.90 -9.52 -9.21
N TYR A 523 6.05 -8.99 -8.77
CA TYR A 523 6.15 -7.66 -8.19
C TYR A 523 6.70 -6.63 -9.21
N SER A 524 6.70 -5.34 -8.80
CA SER A 524 7.17 -4.26 -9.69
C SER A 524 8.62 -4.46 -10.12
N ALA A 525 8.90 -4.16 -11.38
CA ALA A 525 10.25 -4.18 -11.98
C ALA A 525 11.21 -3.23 -11.21
N ALA A 526 10.69 -2.11 -10.70
CA ALA A 526 11.43 -1.19 -9.86
C ALA A 526 11.97 -1.84 -8.58
N LEU A 527 11.16 -2.67 -7.90
CA LEU A 527 11.57 -3.39 -6.71
C LEU A 527 12.68 -4.41 -7.03
N SER A 528 12.50 -5.18 -8.09
CA SER A 528 13.48 -6.17 -8.55
C SER A 528 14.79 -5.51 -8.98
N TRP A 529 14.71 -4.38 -9.71
CA TRP A 529 15.88 -3.58 -10.07
C TRP A 529 16.62 -3.02 -8.86
N TYR A 530 15.90 -2.46 -7.89
CA TYR A 530 16.46 -2.00 -6.62
C TYR A 530 17.29 -3.09 -5.92
N TYR A 531 16.73 -4.31 -5.79
CA TYR A 531 17.44 -5.43 -5.15
C TYR A 531 18.60 -5.95 -5.98
N THR A 532 18.51 -5.94 -7.30
CA THR A 532 19.63 -6.28 -8.19
C THR A 532 20.82 -5.34 -7.93
N VAL A 533 20.58 -4.03 -7.93
CA VAL A 533 21.61 -3.01 -7.66
C VAL A 533 22.16 -3.15 -6.24
N LEU A 534 21.28 -3.31 -5.26
CA LEU A 534 21.67 -3.49 -3.85
C LEU A 534 22.56 -4.72 -3.67
N ASN A 535 22.27 -5.84 -4.33
CA ASN A 535 23.08 -7.05 -4.31
C ASN A 535 24.46 -6.81 -4.95
N ILE A 536 24.51 -6.16 -6.11
CA ILE A 536 25.78 -5.81 -6.78
C ILE A 536 26.65 -4.94 -5.87
N LEU A 537 26.08 -3.91 -5.24
CA LEU A 537 26.75 -3.06 -4.27
C LEU A 537 27.22 -3.86 -3.04
N THR A 538 26.40 -4.82 -2.60
CA THR A 538 26.74 -5.69 -1.46
C THR A 538 27.90 -6.64 -1.79
N ILE A 539 27.89 -7.23 -2.99
CA ILE A 539 28.99 -8.06 -3.50
C ILE A 539 30.27 -7.23 -3.55
N THR A 540 30.23 -6.06 -4.15
CA THR A 540 31.37 -5.15 -4.26
C THR A 540 31.92 -4.78 -2.89
N GLN A 541 31.05 -4.39 -1.97
CA GLN A 541 31.44 -4.09 -0.58
C GLN A 541 32.08 -5.31 0.11
N THR A 542 31.50 -6.49 -0.07
CA THR A 542 32.01 -7.74 0.52
C THR A 542 33.41 -8.08 0.00
N LEU A 543 33.64 -7.91 -1.31
CA LEU A 543 34.96 -8.13 -1.92
C LEU A 543 36.03 -7.15 -1.37
N ILE A 544 35.64 -5.86 -1.21
CA ILE A 544 36.52 -4.85 -0.58
C ILE A 544 36.82 -5.24 0.86
N MET A 545 35.80 -5.56 1.65
CA MET A 545 35.97 -5.96 3.06
C MET A 545 36.83 -7.22 3.21
N ARG A 546 36.68 -8.18 2.28
CA ARG A 546 37.51 -9.41 2.28
C ARG A 546 38.98 -9.13 2.10
N ARG A 547 39.36 -8.08 1.34
CA ARG A 547 40.76 -7.66 1.17
C ARG A 547 41.31 -6.90 2.38
N MET A 548 40.42 -6.21 3.13
CA MET A 548 40.82 -5.39 4.28
C MET A 548 40.93 -6.17 5.59
N VAL A 549 40.30 -7.34 5.68
CA VAL A 549 40.23 -8.13 6.91
C VAL A 549 41.33 -9.19 6.91
N ASP A 550 42.29 -9.00 7.81
CA ASP A 550 43.36 -9.97 8.09
C ASP A 550 42.87 -11.06 9.05
N LYS A 551 42.78 -12.30 8.53
CA LYS A 551 42.35 -13.48 9.30
C LYS A 551 43.32 -13.82 10.41
N GLU A 552 44.66 -13.64 10.21
CA GLU A 552 45.65 -13.96 11.20
C GLU A 552 45.59 -13.01 12.40
N ALA A 553 45.36 -11.72 12.15
CA ALA A 553 45.14 -10.74 13.22
C ALA A 553 43.89 -11.06 14.05
N ILE A 554 42.84 -11.62 13.44
CA ILE A 554 41.63 -12.09 14.15
C ILE A 554 41.98 -13.28 15.06
N ILE A 555 42.72 -14.27 14.54
CA ILE A 555 43.15 -15.46 15.31
C ILE A 555 43.97 -15.03 16.54
N GLN A 556 44.94 -14.15 16.33
CA GLN A 556 45.80 -13.65 17.43
C GLN A 556 44.99 -12.93 18.51
N LYS A 557 44.05 -12.06 18.11
CA LYS A 557 43.13 -11.36 19.05
C LYS A 557 42.23 -12.32 19.83
N LEU A 558 41.74 -13.38 19.20
CA LEU A 558 40.92 -14.41 19.87
C LEU A 558 41.75 -15.19 20.89
N ARG A 559 42.99 -15.61 20.54
CA ARG A 559 43.93 -16.29 21.45
C ARG A 559 44.30 -15.42 22.67
N GLN A 560 44.59 -14.14 22.45
CA GLN A 560 44.90 -13.19 23.53
C GLN A 560 43.68 -12.99 24.47
N ARG A 561 42.48 -12.91 23.94
CA ARG A 561 41.24 -12.81 24.75
C ARG A 561 41.01 -14.06 25.61
N ARG A 562 41.25 -15.25 25.05
CA ARG A 562 41.18 -16.53 25.80
C ARG A 562 42.16 -16.56 26.95
N GLN A 563 43.44 -16.20 26.69
CA GLN A 563 44.49 -16.12 27.75
C GLN A 563 44.12 -15.12 28.85
N LYS A 564 43.65 -13.92 28.50
CA LYS A 564 43.23 -12.93 29.49
C LYS A 564 42.08 -13.41 30.37
N ARG A 565 41.10 -14.13 29.79
CA ARG A 565 39.97 -14.69 30.54
C ARG A 565 40.38 -15.89 31.40
N SER A 566 41.26 -16.76 30.91
CA SER A 566 41.84 -17.86 31.68
C SER A 566 42.60 -17.34 32.89
N ASN A 567 43.44 -16.34 32.69
CA ASN A 567 44.21 -15.72 33.80
C ASN A 567 43.29 -15.00 34.80
N ALA A 568 42.23 -14.33 34.32
CA ALA A 568 41.22 -13.71 35.21
C ALA A 568 40.36 -14.76 35.96
N GLY A 569 40.13 -15.92 35.36
CA GLY A 569 39.46 -17.07 35.99
C GLY A 569 40.34 -17.69 37.09
N VAL A 570 41.63 -17.85 36.82
CA VAL A 570 42.64 -18.33 37.79
C VAL A 570 42.79 -17.34 38.96
N MET A 571 42.88 -16.02 38.68
CA MET A 571 42.88 -15.00 39.73
C MET A 571 41.59 -15.00 40.57
N ARG A 572 40.44 -15.24 39.95
CA ARG A 572 39.15 -15.34 40.69
C ARG A 572 39.05 -16.59 41.57
N GLN A 573 39.72 -17.68 41.22
CA GLN A 573 39.82 -18.89 42.06
C GLN A 573 40.85 -18.74 43.17
N SER A 574 41.90 -17.96 42.95
CA SER A 574 42.95 -17.70 43.96
C SER A 574 42.53 -16.68 45.02
N VAL A 575 41.42 -15.97 44.86
CA VAL A 575 40.89 -15.08 45.91
C VAL A 575 40.25 -15.93 47.02
N PRO A 576 40.77 -15.86 48.26
CA PRO A 576 40.26 -16.64 49.38
C PRO A 576 38.78 -16.47 49.62
N ARG A 577 38.07 -17.57 49.99
CA ARG A 577 36.60 -17.58 50.16
C ARG A 577 36.07 -16.50 51.11
N TRP A 578 36.87 -16.06 52.10
CA TRP A 578 36.51 -15.02 53.08
C TRP A 578 36.38 -13.62 52.44
N LEU A 579 37.22 -13.27 51.46
CA LEU A 579 37.12 -11.99 50.70
C LEU A 579 35.90 -11.93 49.79
N ARG A 580 35.39 -13.10 49.32
CA ARG A 580 34.14 -13.17 48.52
C ARG A 580 32.89 -12.95 49.38
N GLN A 581 32.95 -13.20 50.69
CA GLN A 581 31.83 -12.98 51.59
C GLN A 581 31.75 -11.53 52.10
N ALA A 582 32.88 -10.84 52.17
CA ALA A 582 32.94 -9.43 52.61
C ALA A 582 32.29 -8.45 51.62
N GLY A 583 32.31 -8.73 50.30
CA GLY A 583 31.69 -7.91 49.23
C GLY A 583 30.16 -8.08 49.06
N LYS A 584 29.55 -9.04 49.77
CA LYS A 584 28.08 -9.26 49.75
C LYS A 584 27.34 -8.63 50.94
N ARG A 585 28.05 -7.91 51.82
CA ARG A 585 27.46 -7.22 53.01
C ARG A 585 27.62 -5.70 52.93
N ARG A 586 27.52 -5.11 51.78
CA ARG A 586 27.29 -3.66 51.62
C ARG A 586 26.11 -3.41 50.67
#